data_37c8dcaa84c663870b84ada1d932a947
#
_entry.id   37c8dcaa84c663870b84ada1d932a947
#
_cell.length_a   1.000
_cell.length_b   1.000
_cell.length_c   1.000
_cell.angle_alpha   90.00
_cell.angle_beta   90.00
_cell.angle_gamma   90.00
#
_symmetry.space_group_name_H-M   'P 1'
#
loop_
_entity.id
_entity.type
_entity.pdbx_description
1 polymer ?
#
loop_
_entity_poly.entity_id
_entity_poly.type
_entity_poly.pdbx_seq_one_letter_code
_entity_poly.pdbx_strand_id
1 'polypeptide(L)'
;MLTADNDYSSFLTYYRLMLDMISQALPNTKIYVQSITPVRPEVSQKSPGLYKQRLCEINDALSAIALEKGCTFLKLWEALADENGDLIAEYAQPDGYHLLPAGYDAWVEYLCTHT
;
A
#
# COMPACT_ATOMS: atom_id res chain seq x y z
N MET A 1 -7.95 -3.67 10.85
CA MET A 1 -6.55 -3.89 11.23
C MET A 1 -5.81 -2.58 11.49
N LEU A 2 -5.74 -1.66 10.55
CA LEU A 2 -5.15 -0.33 10.77
C LEU A 2 -6.20 0.62 11.32
N THR A 3 -6.23 0.79 12.64
CA THR A 3 -7.15 1.69 13.33
C THR A 3 -6.38 2.80 14.03
N ALA A 4 -7.08 3.84 14.48
CA ALA A 4 -6.45 4.97 15.15
C ALA A 4 -5.74 4.57 16.45
N ASP A 5 -6.26 3.56 17.14
CA ASP A 5 -5.74 3.11 18.44
C ASP A 5 -4.65 2.07 18.31
N ASN A 6 -4.41 1.53 17.11
CA ASN A 6 -3.41 0.52 16.89
C ASN A 6 -2.07 1.13 16.47
N ASP A 7 -1.03 0.69 17.16
CA ASP A 7 0.32 0.83 16.69
C ASP A 7 0.50 -0.15 15.52
N TYR A 8 1.00 0.32 14.38
CA TYR A 8 1.17 -0.54 13.21
C TYR A 8 2.34 -1.52 13.33
N SER A 9 3.04 -1.56 14.46
CA SER A 9 4.16 -2.50 14.67
C SER A 9 3.70 -3.96 14.58
N SER A 10 2.53 -4.30 15.12
CA SER A 10 1.98 -5.64 15.01
C SER A 10 1.70 -6.03 13.56
N PHE A 11 1.14 -5.10 12.78
CA PHE A 11 0.92 -5.30 11.35
C PHE A 11 2.23 -5.63 10.64
N LEU A 12 3.30 -4.89 10.93
CA LEU A 12 4.60 -5.11 10.30
C LEU A 12 5.22 -6.44 10.74
N THR A 13 5.05 -6.82 12.00
CA THR A 13 5.54 -8.11 12.51
C THR A 13 4.89 -9.27 11.77
N TYR A 14 3.57 -9.26 11.62
CA TYR A 14 2.85 -10.29 10.88
C TYR A 14 3.18 -10.27 9.39
N TYR A 15 3.43 -9.09 8.83
CA TYR A 15 3.82 -8.96 7.44
C TYR A 15 5.17 -9.65 7.16
N ARG A 16 6.16 -9.42 8.03
CA ARG A 16 7.46 -10.10 7.96
C ARG A 16 7.31 -11.61 8.03
N LEU A 17 6.50 -12.07 8.99
CA LEU A 17 6.24 -13.50 9.16
C LEU A 17 5.59 -14.10 7.92
N MET A 18 4.63 -13.41 7.33
CA MET A 18 3.97 -13.85 6.10
C MET A 18 4.99 -14.02 4.96
N LEU A 19 5.88 -13.04 4.77
CA LEU A 19 6.90 -13.11 3.73
C LEU A 19 7.86 -14.26 3.97
N ASP A 20 8.26 -14.50 5.22
CA ASP A 20 9.12 -15.63 5.57
C ASP A 20 8.46 -16.97 5.23
N MET A 21 7.18 -17.11 5.55
CA MET A 21 6.41 -18.32 5.26
C MET A 21 6.29 -18.57 3.76
N ILE A 22 6.00 -17.53 2.97
CA ILE A 22 5.92 -17.65 1.52
C ILE A 22 7.28 -18.03 0.93
N SER A 23 8.36 -17.41 1.39
CA SER A 23 9.71 -17.67 0.91
C SER A 23 10.15 -19.11 1.21
N GLN A 24 9.75 -19.65 2.37
CA GLN A 24 10.05 -21.04 2.73
C GLN A 24 9.24 -22.03 1.90
N ALA A 25 7.97 -21.73 1.65
CA ALA A 25 7.09 -22.60 0.89
C ALA A 25 7.38 -22.57 -0.61
N LEU A 26 7.80 -21.42 -1.14
CA LEU A 26 8.01 -21.17 -2.57
C LEU A 26 9.37 -20.48 -2.79
N PRO A 27 10.50 -21.17 -2.54
CA PRO A 27 11.81 -20.51 -2.50
C PRO A 27 12.29 -19.94 -3.84
N ASN A 28 11.73 -20.40 -4.97
CA ASN A 28 12.09 -19.91 -6.30
C ASN A 28 11.11 -18.89 -6.86
N THR A 29 10.12 -18.46 -6.07
CA THR A 29 9.10 -17.50 -6.50
C THR A 29 9.58 -16.09 -6.24
N LYS A 30 9.44 -15.22 -7.25
CA LYS A 30 9.70 -13.80 -7.09
C LYS A 30 8.51 -13.15 -6.41
N ILE A 31 8.77 -12.42 -5.32
CA ILE A 31 7.73 -11.77 -4.52
C ILE A 31 7.78 -10.26 -4.73
N TYR A 32 6.62 -9.67 -5.02
CA TYR A 32 6.45 -8.23 -5.14
C TYR A 32 5.64 -7.73 -3.95
N VAL A 33 6.15 -6.72 -3.25
CA VAL A 33 5.46 -6.05 -2.16
C VAL A 33 4.93 -4.73 -2.70
N GLN A 34 3.62 -4.53 -2.65
CA GLN A 34 3.00 -3.29 -3.12
C GLN A 34 2.79 -2.32 -1.96
N SER A 35 2.97 -1.03 -2.24
CA SER A 35 2.63 0.02 -1.28
C SER A 35 1.13 0.03 -1.00
N ILE A 36 0.74 0.61 0.15
CA ILE A 36 -0.67 0.91 0.42
C ILE A 36 -1.11 1.99 -0.56
N THR A 37 -2.38 1.95 -0.97
CA THR A 37 -2.95 2.96 -1.87
C THR A 37 -3.23 4.26 -1.11
N PRO A 38 -3.12 5.42 -1.78
CA PRO A 38 -3.51 6.69 -1.16
C PRO A 38 -5.02 6.76 -0.94
N VAL A 39 -5.47 7.72 -0.15
CA VAL A 39 -6.89 7.97 0.13
C VAL A 39 -7.19 9.44 -0.11
N ARG A 40 -8.49 9.77 -0.23
CA ARG A 40 -8.91 11.17 -0.29
C ARG A 40 -8.72 11.83 1.08
N PRO A 41 -8.42 13.15 1.12
CA PRO A 41 -8.13 13.84 2.39
C PRO A 41 -9.26 13.72 3.41
N GLU A 42 -10.51 13.70 2.97
CA GLU A 42 -11.68 13.63 3.84
C GLU A 42 -11.83 12.30 4.56
N VAL A 43 -11.14 11.26 4.14
CA VAL A 43 -11.19 9.92 4.76
C VAL A 43 -10.64 9.96 6.18
N SER A 44 -9.59 10.75 6.44
CA SER A 44 -8.98 10.81 7.76
C SER A 44 -9.94 11.35 8.84
N GLN A 45 -10.97 12.08 8.44
CA GLN A 45 -11.99 12.59 9.36
C GLN A 45 -12.95 11.48 9.82
N LYS A 46 -13.20 10.50 8.96
CA LYS A 46 -14.12 9.37 9.23
C LYS A 46 -13.40 8.14 9.72
N SER A 47 -12.15 7.96 9.29
CA SER A 47 -11.33 6.79 9.61
C SER A 47 -9.97 7.26 10.09
N PRO A 48 -9.83 7.61 11.38
CA PRO A 48 -8.62 8.29 11.89
C PRO A 48 -7.32 7.51 11.71
N GLY A 49 -7.40 6.19 11.48
CA GLY A 49 -6.22 5.37 11.18
C GLY A 49 -5.70 5.51 9.76
N LEU A 50 -6.45 6.16 8.86
CA LEU A 50 -6.13 6.24 7.44
C LEU A 50 -5.72 7.65 7.02
N TYR A 51 -4.80 8.27 7.75
CA TYR A 51 -4.30 9.59 7.36
C TYR A 51 -2.98 9.46 6.60
N LYS A 52 -2.75 10.40 5.70
CA LYS A 52 -1.67 10.36 4.71
C LYS A 52 -0.29 10.12 5.34
N GLN A 53 0.07 10.84 6.39
CA GLN A 53 1.38 10.70 7.01
C GLN A 53 1.61 9.28 7.53
N ARG A 54 0.61 8.69 8.19
CA ARG A 54 0.70 7.33 8.71
C ARG A 54 0.84 6.31 7.57
N LEU A 55 0.06 6.49 6.49
CA LEU A 55 0.14 5.59 5.34
C LEU A 55 1.52 5.66 4.68
N CYS A 56 2.10 6.85 4.57
CA CYS A 56 3.44 7.02 4.03
C CYS A 56 4.50 6.37 4.93
N GLU A 57 4.36 6.49 6.24
CA GLU A 57 5.28 5.84 7.19
C GLU A 57 5.21 4.32 7.05
N ILE A 58 4.00 3.76 6.92
CA ILE A 58 3.82 2.32 6.72
C ILE A 58 4.42 1.90 5.38
N ASN A 59 4.24 2.68 4.33
CA ASN A 59 4.84 2.39 3.03
C ASN A 59 6.37 2.38 3.08
N ASP A 60 6.98 3.32 3.81
CA ASP A 60 8.42 3.33 4.01
C ASP A 60 8.88 2.07 4.74
N ALA A 61 8.13 1.65 5.76
CA ALA A 61 8.43 0.42 6.48
C ALA A 61 8.29 -0.82 5.60
N LEU A 62 7.25 -0.87 4.76
CA LEU A 62 7.05 -1.98 3.81
C LEU A 62 8.18 -2.05 2.78
N SER A 63 8.65 -0.90 2.31
CA SER A 63 9.80 -0.84 1.40
C SER A 63 11.05 -1.41 2.05
N ALA A 64 11.31 -1.05 3.30
CA ALA A 64 12.45 -1.56 4.06
C ALA A 64 12.35 -3.08 4.29
N ILE A 65 11.16 -3.57 4.62
CA ILE A 65 10.90 -5.00 4.81
C ILE A 65 11.13 -5.77 3.50
N ALA A 66 10.64 -5.23 2.38
CA ALA A 66 10.85 -5.85 1.08
C ALA A 66 12.34 -6.03 0.78
N LEU A 67 13.13 -4.99 1.01
CA LEU A 67 14.57 -5.05 0.83
C LEU A 67 15.21 -6.08 1.77
N GLU A 68 14.82 -6.08 3.03
CA GLU A 68 15.32 -7.03 4.04
C GLU A 68 15.06 -8.48 3.64
N LYS A 69 13.91 -8.77 3.05
CA LYS A 69 13.49 -10.13 2.68
C LYS A 69 13.83 -10.51 1.24
N GLY A 70 14.54 -9.67 0.50
CA GLY A 70 14.89 -9.94 -0.88
C GLY A 70 13.71 -9.87 -1.85
N CYS A 71 12.65 -9.14 -1.50
CA CYS A 71 11.48 -8.92 -2.34
C CYS A 71 11.62 -7.61 -3.12
N THR A 72 10.85 -7.48 -4.20
CA THR A 72 10.80 -6.24 -4.97
C THR A 72 9.64 -5.37 -4.46
N PHE A 73 9.92 -4.12 -4.13
CA PHE A 73 8.88 -3.18 -3.69
C PHE A 73 8.32 -2.43 -4.90
N LEU A 74 6.99 -2.39 -4.99
CA LEU A 74 6.28 -1.64 -6.05
C LEU A 74 5.61 -0.43 -5.42
N LYS A 75 6.01 0.76 -5.85
CA LYS A 75 5.46 2.03 -5.38
C LYS A 75 4.13 2.35 -6.06
N LEU A 76 3.14 1.51 -5.86
CA LEU A 76 1.81 1.70 -6.45
C LEU A 76 1.22 3.07 -6.14
N TRP A 77 1.59 3.65 -5.01
CA TRP A 77 1.20 5.00 -4.62
C TRP A 77 1.41 6.02 -5.74
N GLU A 78 2.52 5.91 -6.47
CA GLU A 78 2.84 6.85 -7.56
C GLU A 78 1.80 6.86 -8.67
N ALA A 79 1.20 5.71 -8.95
CA ALA A 79 0.21 5.59 -10.03
C ALA A 79 -1.15 6.18 -9.65
N LEU A 80 -1.43 6.29 -8.35
CA LEU A 80 -2.76 6.62 -7.84
C LEU A 80 -2.82 7.94 -7.09
N ALA A 81 -1.68 8.55 -6.76
CA ALA A 81 -1.63 9.78 -5.98
C ALA A 81 -1.51 11.01 -6.89
N ASP A 82 -2.15 12.09 -6.48
CA ASP A 82 -1.99 13.38 -7.12
C ASP A 82 -0.73 14.10 -6.59
N GLU A 83 -0.53 15.35 -7.00
CA GLU A 83 0.64 16.15 -6.59
C GLU A 83 0.72 16.41 -5.09
N ASN A 84 -0.40 16.29 -4.37
CA ASN A 84 -0.49 16.49 -2.92
C ASN A 84 -0.32 15.18 -2.15
N GLY A 85 -0.18 14.04 -2.84
CA GLY A 85 -0.09 12.73 -2.20
C GLY A 85 -1.45 12.15 -1.82
N ASP A 86 -2.54 12.70 -2.34
CA ASP A 86 -3.89 12.21 -2.11
C ASP A 86 -4.35 11.35 -3.29
N LEU A 87 -5.27 10.41 -3.05
CA LEU A 87 -5.85 9.63 -4.13
C LEU A 87 -6.48 10.55 -5.16
N ILE A 88 -6.16 10.35 -6.43
CA ILE A 88 -6.71 11.13 -7.53
C ILE A 88 -8.24 11.03 -7.49
N ALA A 89 -8.92 12.20 -7.50
CA ALA A 89 -10.37 12.25 -7.30
C ALA A 89 -11.15 11.42 -8.31
N GLU A 90 -10.70 11.41 -9.58
CA GLU A 90 -11.33 10.65 -10.66
C GLU A 90 -11.22 9.14 -10.48
N TYR A 91 -10.33 8.69 -9.59
CA TYR A 91 -10.13 7.27 -9.30
C TYR A 91 -10.88 6.79 -8.06
N ALA A 92 -11.43 7.72 -7.29
CA ALA A 92 -12.01 7.43 -5.97
C ALA A 92 -13.53 7.24 -6.03
N GLN A 93 -14.02 6.23 -5.34
CA GLN A 93 -15.45 6.10 -5.04
C GLN A 93 -15.84 7.13 -3.97
N PRO A 94 -17.15 7.34 -3.74
CA PRO A 94 -17.60 8.32 -2.74
C PRO A 94 -17.06 8.12 -1.33
N ASP A 95 -16.66 6.90 -0.95
CA ASP A 95 -16.06 6.63 0.36
C ASP A 95 -14.63 7.18 0.48
N GLY A 96 -13.99 7.54 -0.63
CA GLY A 96 -12.67 8.17 -0.65
C GLY A 96 -11.49 7.21 -0.57
N TYR A 97 -11.69 5.90 -0.48
CA TYR A 97 -10.59 4.95 -0.43
C TYR A 97 -10.74 3.72 -1.32
N HIS A 98 -11.94 3.36 -1.76
CA HIS A 98 -12.12 2.34 -2.80
C HIS A 98 -11.95 2.96 -4.18
N LEU A 99 -11.53 2.15 -5.16
CA LEU A 99 -11.22 2.65 -6.49
C LEU A 99 -12.40 2.46 -7.45
N LEU A 100 -12.57 3.44 -8.34
CA LEU A 100 -13.39 3.29 -9.55
C LEU A 100 -12.63 2.51 -10.62
N PRO A 101 -13.29 2.05 -11.69
CA PRO A 101 -12.61 1.32 -12.78
C PRO A 101 -11.38 2.02 -13.34
N ALA A 102 -11.40 3.35 -13.46
CA ALA A 102 -10.23 4.11 -13.94
C ALA A 102 -9.03 3.95 -13.01
N GLY A 103 -9.25 3.87 -11.69
CA GLY A 103 -8.19 3.63 -10.72
C GLY A 103 -7.60 2.23 -10.86
N TYR A 104 -8.43 1.23 -11.06
CA TYR A 104 -7.97 -0.14 -11.30
C TYR A 104 -7.20 -0.25 -12.62
N ASP A 105 -7.61 0.47 -13.66
CA ASP A 105 -6.88 0.50 -14.92
C ASP A 105 -5.47 1.08 -14.73
N ALA A 106 -5.35 2.15 -13.96
CA ALA A 106 -4.05 2.74 -13.63
C ALA A 106 -3.18 1.76 -12.83
N TRP A 107 -3.79 1.01 -11.91
CA TRP A 107 -3.10 -0.01 -11.12
C TRP A 107 -2.54 -1.11 -12.02
N VAL A 108 -3.37 -1.66 -12.90
CA VAL A 108 -2.95 -2.72 -13.83
C VAL A 108 -1.83 -2.23 -14.74
N GLU A 109 -1.94 -1.01 -15.28
CA GLU A 109 -0.90 -0.42 -16.11
C GLU A 109 0.43 -0.30 -15.36
N TYR A 110 0.37 0.15 -14.10
CA TYR A 110 1.58 0.24 -13.27
C TYR A 110 2.23 -1.13 -13.10
N LEU A 111 1.45 -2.16 -12.78
CA LEU A 111 1.96 -3.52 -12.64
C LEU A 111 2.61 -4.02 -13.94
N CYS A 112 1.99 -3.76 -15.09
CA CYS A 112 2.51 -4.18 -16.39
C CYS A 112 3.85 -3.51 -16.75
N THR A 113 4.07 -2.29 -16.27
CA THR A 113 5.29 -1.53 -16.59
C THR A 113 6.38 -1.64 -15.54
N HIS A 114 6.09 -2.15 -14.34
CA HIS A 114 7.04 -2.20 -13.21
C HIS A 114 7.35 -3.64 -12.73
N THR A 115 6.75 -4.61 -13.33
CA THR A 115 7.06 -6.02 -13.08
C THR A 115 7.67 -6.65 -14.33
#